data_5f29c9b4d429f8b7a0b8c8b007b753f2
#
_entry.id   5f29c9b4d429f8b7a0b8c8b007b753f2
#
_cell.length_a   1.000
_cell.length_b   1.000
_cell.length_c   1.000
_cell.angle_alpha   90.00
_cell.angle_beta   90.00
_cell.angle_gamma   90.00
#
_symmetry.space_group_name_H-M   'P 1'
#
loop_
_entity.id
_entity.type
_entity.pdbx_description
1 polymer ?
#
loop_
_entity_poly.entity_id
_entity_poly.type
_entity_poly.pdbx_seq_one_letter_code
_entity_poly.pdbx_strand_id
1 'polypeptide(L)'
;MSQNAIINRPVDAHYQFTWHRDLNYQHYVSSRPLAVSALYAIDDFTEETGGTWLIPASHKSEPFPSPAYVRRRARQIDAPAGSILLFDAMVYHRAGVNRSGRVRRSVNHIYSVPMIQQQISLPGMLGGKFSDDPFLRMFLGYDTETGRSVQEWRTRKLAQAERLVKA
;
A
#
# COMPACT_ATOMS: atom_id res chain seq x y z
N MET A 1 1.93 -3.23 6.36
CA MET A 1 2.26 -3.74 5.00
C MET A 1 1.10 -4.56 4.46
N SER A 2 0.78 -4.41 3.20
CA SER A 2 -0.16 -5.29 2.49
C SER A 2 0.33 -5.50 1.06
N GLN A 3 -0.16 -6.55 0.42
CA GLN A 3 0.11 -6.85 -0.98
C GLN A 3 -1.18 -7.29 -1.65
N ASN A 4 -1.55 -6.61 -2.73
CA ASN A 4 -2.78 -6.88 -3.46
C ASN A 4 -2.52 -7.03 -4.94
N ALA A 5 -2.97 -8.14 -5.52
CA ALA A 5 -3.11 -8.24 -6.98
C ALA A 5 -4.33 -7.43 -7.41
N ILE A 6 -4.16 -6.54 -8.37
CA ILE A 6 -5.20 -5.69 -8.90
C ILE A 6 -5.50 -6.10 -10.33
N ILE A 7 -6.76 -6.45 -10.59
CA ILE A 7 -7.26 -6.84 -11.89
C ILE A 7 -8.29 -5.80 -12.34
N ASN A 8 -7.90 -4.91 -13.23
CA ASN A 8 -8.80 -3.91 -13.81
C ASN A 8 -9.45 -4.50 -15.08
N ARG A 9 -10.70 -4.90 -14.94
CA ARG A 9 -11.52 -5.44 -16.03
C ARG A 9 -12.27 -4.33 -16.74
N PRO A 10 -12.62 -4.51 -18.03
CA PRO A 10 -13.54 -3.58 -18.71
C PRO A 10 -14.96 -3.75 -18.15
N VAL A 11 -15.27 -2.94 -17.12
CA VAL A 11 -16.58 -2.89 -16.45
C VAL A 11 -16.98 -1.44 -16.24
N ASP A 12 -18.29 -1.17 -16.20
CA ASP A 12 -18.83 0.19 -16.07
C ASP A 12 -18.73 0.74 -14.63
N ALA A 13 -18.67 -0.12 -13.63
CA ALA A 13 -18.61 0.27 -12.23
C ALA A 13 -17.71 -0.68 -11.39
N HIS A 14 -16.89 -0.08 -10.57
CA HIS A 14 -16.05 -0.78 -9.60
C HIS A 14 -15.78 0.14 -8.40
N TYR A 15 -15.71 -0.41 -7.18
CA TYR A 15 -15.49 0.40 -5.97
C TYR A 15 -14.19 1.22 -6.01
N GLN A 16 -13.14 0.74 -6.68
CA GLN A 16 -11.87 1.46 -6.83
C GLN A 16 -11.93 2.63 -7.83
N PHE A 17 -13.03 2.87 -8.52
CA PHE A 17 -13.23 4.08 -9.31
C PHE A 17 -13.52 5.30 -8.43
N THR A 18 -13.80 5.10 -7.14
CA THR A 18 -13.95 6.17 -6.16
C THR A 18 -12.57 6.62 -5.65
N TRP A 19 -12.39 7.94 -5.48
CA TRP A 19 -11.19 8.50 -4.89
C TRP A 19 -11.02 8.00 -3.46
N HIS A 20 -9.84 7.44 -3.15
CA HIS A 20 -9.51 6.92 -1.83
C HIS A 20 -8.03 7.09 -1.49
N ARG A 21 -7.69 6.82 -0.25
CA ARG A 21 -6.33 6.67 0.29
C ARG A 21 -6.14 5.22 0.70
N ASP A 22 -4.90 4.73 0.68
CA ASP A 22 -4.64 3.32 1.01
C ASP A 22 -4.69 3.02 2.51
N LEU A 23 -4.41 4.00 3.36
CA LEU A 23 -4.52 3.79 4.80
C LEU A 23 -5.98 3.88 5.26
N ASN A 24 -6.38 2.99 6.16
CA ASN A 24 -7.75 2.90 6.67
C ASN A 24 -8.22 4.17 7.38
N TYR A 25 -7.32 4.85 8.11
CA TYR A 25 -7.60 6.14 8.73
C TYR A 25 -7.14 7.28 7.82
N GLN A 26 -8.09 8.07 7.36
CA GLN A 26 -7.86 9.05 6.29
C GLN A 26 -7.88 10.52 6.75
N HIS A 27 -8.12 10.75 8.03
CA HIS A 27 -8.34 12.08 8.61
C HIS A 27 -7.12 12.59 9.38
N TYR A 28 -5.95 12.61 8.72
CA TYR A 28 -4.76 13.22 9.28
C TYR A 28 -3.74 13.57 8.19
N VAL A 29 -2.81 14.44 8.55
CA VAL A 29 -1.67 14.84 7.72
C VAL A 29 -0.40 14.60 8.51
N SER A 30 0.60 14.03 7.88
CA SER A 30 1.92 13.84 8.48
C SER A 30 3.00 14.58 7.71
N SER A 31 4.07 14.97 8.41
CA SER A 31 5.26 15.61 7.81
C SER A 31 6.12 14.63 7.00
N ARG A 32 5.97 13.33 7.27
CA ARG A 32 6.69 12.24 6.58
C ARG A 32 5.70 11.13 6.21
N PRO A 33 5.92 10.39 5.13
CA PRO A 33 5.08 9.25 4.80
C PRO A 33 5.05 8.23 5.95
N LEU A 34 3.86 7.81 6.37
CA LEU A 34 3.67 6.68 7.27
C LEU A 34 3.58 5.37 6.49
N ALA A 35 3.22 5.45 5.23
CA ALA A 35 3.25 4.33 4.30
C ALA A 35 3.51 4.84 2.88
N VAL A 36 4.12 3.99 2.07
CA VAL A 36 4.37 4.22 0.65
C VAL A 36 3.74 3.07 -0.13
N SER A 37 2.97 3.40 -1.14
CA SER A 37 2.42 2.45 -2.10
C SER A 37 3.38 2.32 -3.28
N ALA A 38 3.73 1.07 -3.62
CA ALA A 38 4.49 0.72 -4.80
C ALA A 38 3.58 -0.10 -5.72
N LEU A 39 3.07 0.55 -6.76
CA LEU A 39 2.18 -0.06 -7.73
C LEU A 39 2.98 -0.51 -8.95
N TYR A 40 3.12 -1.82 -9.10
CA TYR A 40 3.85 -2.46 -10.20
C TYR A 40 2.90 -2.68 -11.38
N ALA A 41 3.21 -2.10 -12.53
CA ALA A 41 2.48 -2.31 -13.78
C ALA A 41 2.90 -3.65 -14.40
N ILE A 42 2.03 -4.66 -14.36
CA ILE A 42 2.25 -5.91 -15.09
C ILE A 42 1.89 -5.72 -16.57
N ASP A 43 0.83 -4.98 -16.83
CA ASP A 43 0.42 -4.55 -18.17
C ASP A 43 0.54 -3.04 -18.28
N ASP A 44 0.57 -2.51 -19.52
CA ASP A 44 0.67 -1.08 -19.76
C ASP A 44 -0.47 -0.29 -19.10
N PHE A 45 -0.13 0.78 -18.43
CA PHE A 45 -1.06 1.78 -17.93
C PHE A 45 -1.20 2.86 -19.00
N THR A 46 -2.36 2.94 -19.62
CA THR A 46 -2.72 3.97 -20.60
C THR A 46 -4.08 4.54 -20.25
N GLU A 47 -4.50 5.57 -20.95
CA GLU A 47 -5.87 6.08 -20.85
C GLU A 47 -6.87 4.97 -21.16
N GLU A 48 -6.62 4.20 -22.23
CA GLU A 48 -7.50 3.13 -22.71
C GLU A 48 -7.56 1.95 -21.73
N THR A 49 -6.41 1.49 -21.19
CA THR A 49 -6.36 0.37 -20.21
C THR A 49 -6.77 0.78 -18.80
N GLY A 50 -7.12 2.03 -18.59
CA GLY A 50 -7.56 2.55 -17.31
C GLY A 50 -6.40 2.72 -16.31
N GLY A 51 -5.33 3.40 -16.72
CA GLY A 51 -4.24 3.79 -15.83
C GLY A 51 -4.72 4.50 -14.58
N THR A 52 -4.01 4.33 -13.48
CA THR A 52 -4.36 4.91 -12.18
C THR A 52 -4.37 6.44 -12.22
N TRP A 53 -5.39 7.04 -11.64
CA TRP A 53 -5.47 8.48 -11.41
C TRP A 53 -4.89 8.85 -10.06
N LEU A 54 -4.13 9.94 -10.01
CA LEU A 54 -3.61 10.54 -8.77
C LEU A 54 -3.99 12.02 -8.69
N ILE A 55 -4.16 12.53 -7.46
CA ILE A 55 -4.24 13.96 -7.19
C ILE A 55 -2.93 14.39 -6.50
N PRO A 56 -1.95 14.95 -7.22
CA PRO A 56 -0.67 15.35 -6.65
C PRO A 56 -0.84 16.27 -5.44
N ALA A 57 0.01 16.11 -4.41
CA ALA A 57 0.01 16.87 -3.17
C ALA A 57 -1.25 16.74 -2.29
N SER A 58 -2.21 15.89 -2.63
CA SER A 58 -3.42 15.70 -1.82
C SER A 58 -3.18 15.09 -0.43
N HIS A 59 -2.03 14.46 -0.20
CA HIS A 59 -1.59 13.99 1.11
C HIS A 59 -1.23 15.13 2.09
N LYS A 60 -1.13 16.37 1.61
CA LYS A 60 -0.84 17.55 2.44
C LYS A 60 -2.08 18.22 3.04
N SER A 61 -3.27 17.70 2.76
CA SER A 61 -4.53 18.23 3.26
C SER A 61 -5.42 17.08 3.74
N GLU A 62 -6.02 17.23 4.91
CA GLU A 62 -6.95 16.24 5.46
C GLU A 62 -8.24 16.13 4.62
N PRO A 63 -8.96 17.25 4.35
CA PRO A 63 -10.19 17.15 3.58
C PRO A 63 -9.93 16.80 2.11
N PHE A 64 -10.90 16.13 1.50
CA PHE A 64 -10.87 15.86 0.06
C PHE A 64 -10.79 17.20 -0.73
N PRO A 65 -9.92 17.28 -1.76
CA PRO A 65 -9.75 18.50 -2.53
C PRO A 65 -11.03 18.97 -3.23
N SER A 66 -11.16 20.28 -3.43
CA SER A 66 -12.32 20.84 -4.13
C SER A 66 -12.43 20.33 -5.56
N PRO A 67 -13.65 20.24 -6.13
CA PRO A 67 -13.85 19.81 -7.52
C PRO A 67 -13.01 20.60 -8.53
N ALA A 68 -12.81 21.90 -8.30
CA ALA A 68 -11.97 22.74 -9.16
C ALA A 68 -10.48 22.32 -9.10
N TYR A 69 -9.98 21.98 -7.90
CA TYR A 69 -8.63 21.48 -7.73
C TYR A 69 -8.45 20.12 -8.42
N VAL A 70 -9.40 19.18 -8.21
CA VAL A 70 -9.37 17.86 -8.83
C VAL A 70 -9.32 17.98 -10.35
N ARG A 71 -10.23 18.73 -10.98
CA ARG A 71 -10.24 18.93 -12.44
C ARG A 71 -8.92 19.47 -12.98
N ARG A 72 -8.25 20.36 -12.25
CA ARG A 72 -6.99 20.99 -12.69
C ARG A 72 -5.76 20.15 -12.42
N ARG A 73 -5.75 19.37 -11.34
CA ARG A 73 -4.54 18.72 -10.81
C ARG A 73 -4.54 17.20 -10.93
N ALA A 74 -5.68 16.54 -11.02
CA ALA A 74 -5.69 15.09 -11.21
C ALA A 74 -4.95 14.70 -12.51
N ARG A 75 -4.17 13.64 -12.42
CA ARG A 75 -3.40 13.10 -13.53
C ARG A 75 -3.65 11.61 -13.64
N GLN A 76 -3.93 11.15 -14.84
CA GLN A 76 -3.88 9.73 -15.15
C GLN A 76 -2.44 9.34 -15.45
N ILE A 77 -2.01 8.23 -14.93
CA ILE A 77 -0.66 7.72 -15.11
C ILE A 77 -0.63 6.93 -16.42
N ASP A 78 0.32 7.29 -17.26
CA ASP A 78 0.72 6.56 -18.45
C ASP A 78 2.11 5.97 -18.17
N ALA A 79 2.23 4.64 -18.23
CA ALA A 79 3.46 3.94 -17.90
C ALA A 79 3.49 2.55 -18.57
N PRO A 80 4.61 2.16 -19.21
CA PRO A 80 4.72 0.83 -19.79
C PRO A 80 4.75 -0.27 -18.73
N ALA A 81 4.43 -1.49 -19.14
CA ALA A 81 4.61 -2.70 -18.34
C ALA A 81 6.05 -2.78 -17.79
N GLY A 82 6.20 -3.24 -16.55
CA GLY A 82 7.47 -3.24 -15.82
C GLY A 82 7.76 -1.96 -15.02
N SER A 83 6.96 -0.91 -15.20
CA SER A 83 7.10 0.33 -14.41
C SER A 83 6.64 0.14 -12.97
N ILE A 84 7.22 0.94 -12.07
CA ILE A 84 6.80 1.03 -10.66
C ILE A 84 6.38 2.47 -10.38
N LEU A 85 5.15 2.66 -9.97
CA LEU A 85 4.62 3.92 -9.48
C LEU A 85 4.73 3.99 -7.96
N LEU A 86 5.60 4.88 -7.45
CA LEU A 86 5.78 5.10 -6.02
C LEU A 86 5.05 6.37 -5.58
N PHE A 87 4.21 6.27 -4.55
CA PHE A 87 3.50 7.43 -3.99
C PHE A 87 3.21 7.24 -2.50
N ASP A 88 3.08 8.36 -1.79
CA ASP A 88 2.61 8.37 -0.39
C ASP A 88 1.21 7.75 -0.34
N ALA A 89 1.01 6.75 0.51
CA ALA A 89 -0.27 6.04 0.64
C ALA A 89 -1.47 6.94 1.02
N MET A 90 -1.19 8.19 1.45
CA MET A 90 -2.19 9.22 1.72
C MET A 90 -2.51 10.11 0.51
N VAL A 91 -1.88 9.93 -0.64
CA VAL A 91 -2.28 10.59 -1.89
C VAL A 91 -3.64 10.02 -2.34
N TYR A 92 -4.61 10.89 -2.61
CA TYR A 92 -5.87 10.46 -3.21
C TYR A 92 -5.63 9.92 -4.61
N HIS A 93 -6.09 8.70 -4.81
CA HIS A 93 -5.98 8.00 -6.09
C HIS A 93 -7.23 7.16 -6.36
N ARG A 94 -7.34 6.68 -7.59
CA ARG A 94 -8.41 5.78 -8.02
C ARG A 94 -7.99 5.01 -9.27
N ALA A 95 -8.63 3.89 -9.55
CA ALA A 95 -8.51 3.23 -10.83
C ALA A 95 -9.10 4.09 -11.96
N GLY A 96 -8.49 4.05 -13.14
CA GLY A 96 -9.10 4.53 -14.36
C GLY A 96 -10.08 3.49 -14.92
N VAL A 97 -11.08 3.94 -15.68
CA VAL A 97 -12.01 3.05 -16.39
C VAL A 97 -11.26 2.37 -17.53
N ASN A 98 -11.29 1.05 -17.56
CA ASN A 98 -10.67 0.26 -18.63
C ASN A 98 -11.65 0.14 -19.81
N ARG A 99 -11.26 0.69 -20.96
CA ARG A 99 -12.02 0.65 -22.23
C ARG A 99 -11.33 -0.19 -23.29
N SER A 100 -10.23 -0.86 -22.96
CA SER A 100 -9.40 -1.60 -23.93
C SER A 100 -9.99 -2.95 -24.37
N GLY A 101 -11.09 -3.39 -23.78
CA GLY A 101 -11.65 -4.72 -24.05
C GLY A 101 -10.85 -5.89 -23.45
N ARG A 102 -9.70 -5.63 -22.81
CA ARG A 102 -8.82 -6.64 -22.17
C ARG A 102 -8.54 -6.29 -20.72
N VAL A 103 -8.13 -7.29 -19.95
CA VAL A 103 -7.75 -7.11 -18.53
C VAL A 103 -6.43 -6.35 -18.43
N ARG A 104 -6.32 -5.39 -17.49
CA ARG A 104 -5.07 -4.75 -17.08
C ARG A 104 -4.72 -5.19 -15.66
N ARG A 105 -3.52 -5.76 -15.48
CA ARG A 105 -3.03 -6.32 -14.22
C ARG A 105 -1.98 -5.44 -13.59
N SER A 106 -1.98 -5.38 -12.28
CA SER A 106 -0.94 -4.74 -11.48
C SER A 106 -0.84 -5.38 -10.10
N VAL A 107 0.23 -5.09 -9.38
CA VAL A 107 0.40 -5.49 -7.99
C VAL A 107 0.72 -4.27 -7.16
N ASN A 108 -0.03 -4.03 -6.09
CA ASN A 108 0.25 -2.97 -5.14
C ASN A 108 0.88 -3.55 -3.87
N HIS A 109 2.05 -3.04 -3.50
CA HIS A 109 2.70 -3.30 -2.23
C HIS A 109 2.66 -2.03 -1.39
N ILE A 110 2.11 -2.12 -0.18
CA ILE A 110 2.11 -1.01 0.76
C ILE A 110 3.16 -1.28 1.83
N TYR A 111 4.18 -0.44 1.88
CA TYR A 111 5.24 -0.44 2.88
C TYR A 111 4.92 0.60 3.94
N SER A 112 4.76 0.19 5.17
CA SER A 112 4.39 1.09 6.28
C SER A 112 5.43 1.08 7.39
N VAL A 113 5.45 2.15 8.17
CA VAL A 113 6.20 2.15 9.44
C VAL A 113 5.62 1.08 10.39
N PRO A 114 6.45 0.48 11.28
CA PRO A 114 6.03 -0.64 12.13
C PRO A 114 4.85 -0.35 13.08
N MET A 115 4.54 0.92 13.33
CA MET A 115 3.40 1.32 14.15
C MET A 115 2.04 1.15 13.46
N ILE A 116 2.03 0.99 12.13
CA ILE A 116 0.80 0.72 11.36
C ILE A 116 0.58 -0.79 11.35
N GLN A 117 -0.56 -1.22 11.87
CA GLN A 117 -0.91 -2.64 11.87
C GLN A 117 -1.05 -3.18 10.44
N GLN A 118 -0.50 -4.36 10.19
CA GLN A 118 -0.72 -5.07 8.94
C GLN A 118 -2.20 -5.42 8.76
N GLN A 119 -2.71 -5.28 7.55
CA GLN A 119 -4.08 -5.72 7.22
C GLN A 119 -4.19 -7.25 7.21
N ILE A 120 -3.10 -7.93 6.89
CA ILE A 120 -2.95 -9.38 6.92
C ILE A 120 -1.69 -9.68 7.72
N SER A 121 -1.75 -10.61 8.68
CA SER A 121 -0.55 -11.07 9.39
C SER A 121 0.35 -11.83 8.43
N LEU A 122 1.38 -11.16 7.89
CA LEU A 122 2.39 -11.83 7.06
C LEU A 122 3.15 -12.90 7.84
N PRO A 123 3.59 -12.67 9.09
CA PRO A 123 4.18 -13.72 9.91
C PRO A 123 3.29 -14.95 10.06
N GLY A 124 2.01 -14.74 10.36
CA GLY A 124 1.03 -15.81 10.47
C GLY A 124 0.83 -16.60 9.17
N MET A 125 0.72 -15.88 8.04
CA MET A 125 0.56 -16.49 6.72
C MET A 125 1.80 -17.27 6.28
N LEU A 126 3.00 -16.77 6.61
CA LEU A 126 4.28 -17.36 6.19
C LEU A 126 4.74 -18.52 7.10
N GLY A 127 4.16 -18.67 8.28
CA GLY A 127 4.46 -19.80 9.18
C GLY A 127 5.94 -19.90 9.57
N GLY A 128 6.61 -18.77 9.77
CA GLY A 128 8.05 -18.72 10.14
C GLY A 128 9.01 -18.67 8.94
N LYS A 129 8.54 -18.80 7.71
CA LYS A 129 9.41 -18.67 6.52
C LYS A 129 10.10 -17.31 6.49
N PHE A 130 11.38 -17.30 6.13
CA PHE A 130 12.23 -16.09 6.04
C PHE A 130 12.52 -15.42 7.40
N SER A 131 12.17 -16.05 8.54
CA SER A 131 12.40 -15.46 9.87
C SER A 131 13.87 -15.54 10.34
N ASP A 132 14.70 -16.34 9.69
CA ASP A 132 16.13 -16.49 10.02
C ASP A 132 16.97 -15.35 9.45
N ASP A 133 16.53 -14.71 8.38
CA ASP A 133 17.16 -13.50 7.85
C ASP A 133 16.73 -12.28 8.67
N PRO A 134 17.67 -11.55 9.32
CA PRO A 134 17.33 -10.41 10.19
C PRO A 134 16.59 -9.30 9.48
N PHE A 135 16.93 -9.00 8.22
CA PHE A 135 16.27 -7.98 7.44
C PHE A 135 14.84 -8.40 7.05
N LEU A 136 14.68 -9.61 6.52
CA LEU A 136 13.35 -10.11 6.13
C LEU A 136 12.45 -10.31 7.35
N ARG A 137 13.02 -10.74 8.47
CA ARG A 137 12.31 -10.85 9.74
C ARG A 137 11.70 -9.50 10.17
N MET A 138 12.52 -8.46 10.19
CA MET A 138 12.07 -7.10 10.50
C MET A 138 11.06 -6.61 9.44
N PHE A 139 11.39 -6.75 8.17
CA PHE A 139 10.63 -6.27 7.04
C PHE A 139 9.24 -6.90 6.94
N LEU A 140 9.13 -8.21 7.19
CA LEU A 140 7.85 -8.94 7.17
C LEU A 140 7.03 -8.75 8.45
N GLY A 141 7.61 -8.13 9.50
CA GLY A 141 6.89 -7.75 10.70
C GLY A 141 6.85 -8.82 11.79
N TYR A 142 7.73 -9.83 11.76
CA TYR A 142 7.81 -10.85 12.81
C TYR A 142 8.08 -10.26 14.20
N ASP A 143 8.83 -9.16 14.28
CA ASP A 143 9.16 -8.51 15.54
C ASP A 143 8.11 -7.52 16.02
N THR A 144 7.10 -7.24 15.20
CA THR A 144 6.02 -6.28 15.50
C THR A 144 4.65 -6.93 15.66
N GLU A 145 4.55 -8.26 15.62
CA GLU A 145 3.31 -8.97 15.88
C GLU A 145 2.77 -8.68 17.27
N THR A 146 1.47 -8.44 17.37
CA THR A 146 0.78 -8.26 18.63
C THR A 146 0.69 -9.59 19.38
N GLY A 147 1.15 -9.62 20.62
CA GLY A 147 0.98 -10.78 21.50
C GLY A 147 -0.50 -10.99 21.87
N ARG A 148 -0.94 -12.24 21.92
CA ARG A 148 -2.32 -12.61 22.29
C ARG A 148 -2.59 -12.50 23.80
N SER A 149 -1.53 -12.37 24.61
CA SER A 149 -1.57 -12.20 26.06
C SER A 149 -0.37 -11.42 26.57
N VAL A 150 -0.45 -10.92 27.81
CA VAL A 150 0.68 -10.27 28.48
C VAL A 150 1.88 -11.22 28.60
N GLN A 151 1.63 -12.50 28.86
CA GLN A 151 2.68 -13.51 28.98
C GLN A 151 3.41 -13.71 27.63
N GLU A 152 2.65 -13.86 26.55
CA GLU A 152 3.22 -13.99 25.21
C GLU A 152 4.02 -12.75 24.82
N TRP A 153 3.49 -11.55 25.07
CA TRP A 153 4.19 -10.29 24.83
C TRP A 153 5.54 -10.23 25.59
N ARG A 154 5.57 -10.58 26.88
CA ARG A 154 6.79 -10.61 27.69
C ARG A 154 7.81 -11.60 27.13
N THR A 155 7.39 -12.82 26.78
CA THR A 155 8.25 -13.85 26.20
C THR A 155 8.88 -13.38 24.88
N ARG A 156 8.08 -12.77 24.00
CA ARG A 156 8.58 -12.19 22.73
C ARG A 156 9.59 -11.07 22.94
N LYS A 157 9.36 -10.19 23.94
CA LYS A 157 10.27 -9.10 24.26
C LYS A 157 11.61 -9.60 24.82
N LEU A 158 11.61 -10.61 25.67
CA LEU A 158 12.83 -11.24 26.16
C LEU A 158 13.63 -11.86 25.02
N ALA A 159 12.99 -12.67 24.18
CA ALA A 159 13.64 -13.28 23.02
C ALA A 159 14.19 -12.25 22.02
N GLN A 160 13.53 -11.12 21.85
CA GLN A 160 14.02 -10.01 21.02
C GLN A 160 15.26 -9.36 21.63
N ALA A 161 15.27 -9.11 22.94
CA ALA A 161 16.41 -8.54 23.65
C ALA A 161 17.64 -9.46 23.58
N GLU A 162 17.46 -10.77 23.77
CA GLU A 162 18.54 -11.76 23.66
C GLU A 162 19.18 -11.80 22.25
N ARG A 163 18.37 -11.63 21.21
CA ARG A 163 18.90 -11.56 19.82
C ARG A 163 19.74 -10.31 19.59
N LEU A 164 19.31 -9.17 20.12
CA LEU A 164 20.06 -7.90 19.98
C LEU A 164 21.39 -7.90 20.71
N VAL A 165 21.51 -8.68 21.79
CA VAL A 165 22.79 -8.82 22.53
C VAL A 165 23.79 -9.75 21.81
N LYS A 166 23.26 -10.66 20.95
CA LYS A 166 24.11 -11.64 20.22
C LYS A 166 24.51 -11.17 18.81
N ALA A 167 23.91 -10.06 18.32
CA ALA A 167 24.23 -9.46 17.02
C ALA A 167 25.27 -8.36 17.13
#